data_ba76c949623c2be7150ec945204b9c81
#
_entry.id   ba76c949623c2be7150ec945204b9c81
#
_cell.length_a   1.000
_cell.length_b   1.000
_cell.length_c   1.000
_cell.angle_alpha   90.00
_cell.angle_beta   90.00
_cell.angle_gamma   90.00
#
_symmetry.space_group_name_H-M   'P 1'
#
loop_
_entity.id
_entity.type
_entity.pdbx_description
1 polymer ?
#
loop_
_entity_poly.entity_id
_entity_poly.type
_entity_poly.pdbx_seq_one_letter_code
_entity_poly.pdbx_strand_id
1 'polypeptide(L)'
;MFKAFRRSRASRSRQVSNLTHRSARSNRLKIATFNVNGVNGRLPRLLEWLDEARPDVACLQEIKTGDATFPAAAIEAAGYRAVWHGQRAHHGVAILARGAAASEVRRGLPGDASDVQARYLEVDVLGVRIASVYLPNGNPQPGPKFDYKLAWFERLIAHAATLMASARDTVLAGDFNVVPTDADIYNAWLWRFDAVVQPETRALYARLLEQGWIDATRHLHPRERIYTFWVNEGAFRRNAGFRMDFLLVSPTLAARLVRAEVDTVQRGRERPSDHAPVWLELEDRHRPSG
;
A
#
# COMPACT_ATOMS: atom_id res chain seq x y z
N MET A 1 -27.02 49.69 66.49
CA MET A 1 -25.67 50.10 66.13
C MET A 1 -24.92 48.84 65.78
N PHE A 2 -24.95 48.38 64.51
CA PHE A 2 -24.10 47.30 64.01
C PHE A 2 -23.74 47.60 62.55
N LYS A 3 -22.44 47.79 62.28
CA LYS A 3 -21.84 48.05 60.97
C LYS A 3 -21.71 46.71 60.17
N ALA A 4 -22.29 46.67 58.98
CA ALA A 4 -22.17 45.59 58.04
C ALA A 4 -20.87 45.74 57.24
N PHE A 5 -19.99 44.74 57.28
CA PHE A 5 -18.76 44.62 56.50
C PHE A 5 -19.09 43.95 55.14
N ARG A 6 -19.00 44.70 54.04
CA ARG A 6 -19.06 44.15 52.67
C ARG A 6 -17.69 43.55 52.32
N ARG A 7 -17.60 42.23 52.09
CA ARG A 7 -16.47 41.58 51.47
C ARG A 7 -16.69 41.53 49.94
N SER A 8 -15.82 42.18 49.22
CA SER A 8 -15.67 42.13 47.78
C SER A 8 -15.09 40.76 47.39
N ARG A 9 -15.82 40.00 46.52
CA ARG A 9 -15.30 38.82 45.89
C ARG A 9 -14.68 39.23 44.53
N ALA A 10 -13.33 39.17 44.46
CA ALA A 10 -12.62 39.26 43.19
C ALA A 10 -12.82 37.96 42.38
N SER A 11 -13.43 38.08 41.22
CA SER A 11 -13.55 36.98 40.25
C SER A 11 -12.20 36.78 39.56
N ARG A 12 -11.51 35.69 39.85
CA ARG A 12 -10.37 35.23 39.06
C ARG A 12 -10.92 34.49 37.83
N SER A 13 -10.87 35.14 36.69
CA SER A 13 -11.03 34.48 35.39
C SER A 13 -9.92 33.48 35.17
N ARG A 14 -10.25 32.19 35.20
CA ARG A 14 -9.33 31.14 34.73
C ARG A 14 -9.30 31.22 33.18
N GLN A 15 -8.19 31.71 32.66
CA GLN A 15 -7.82 31.48 31.27
C GLN A 15 -7.61 29.97 31.07
N VAL A 16 -8.54 29.35 30.35
CA VAL A 16 -8.36 27.99 29.85
C VAL A 16 -7.43 28.10 28.65
N SER A 17 -6.17 27.80 28.85
CA SER A 17 -5.20 27.65 27.77
C SER A 17 -5.58 26.40 26.97
N ASN A 18 -6.16 26.59 25.80
CA ASN A 18 -6.29 25.55 24.78
C ASN A 18 -4.88 25.15 24.30
N LEU A 19 -4.27 24.23 25.02
CA LEU A 19 -3.15 23.45 24.52
C LEU A 19 -3.69 22.50 23.44
N THR A 20 -3.64 22.95 22.20
CA THR A 20 -3.76 22.06 21.03
C THR A 20 -2.67 21.00 21.18
N HIS A 21 -3.06 19.78 21.50
CA HIS A 21 -2.20 18.61 21.40
C HIS A 21 -1.83 18.42 19.91
N ARG A 22 -0.77 19.08 19.48
CA ARG A 22 -0.01 18.61 18.33
C ARG A 22 0.57 17.27 18.76
N SER A 23 -0.11 16.18 18.40
CA SER A 23 0.45 14.84 18.44
C SER A 23 1.84 14.91 17.81
N ALA A 24 2.88 14.60 18.61
CA ALA A 24 4.23 14.49 18.10
C ALA A 24 4.18 13.51 16.92
N ARG A 25 4.51 13.98 15.70
CA ARG A 25 4.65 13.06 14.55
C ARG A 25 5.59 11.97 14.97
N SER A 26 5.18 10.73 14.85
CA SER A 26 6.07 9.59 14.94
C SER A 26 7.28 9.88 14.04
N ASN A 27 8.51 9.74 14.56
CA ASN A 27 9.75 9.90 13.78
C ASN A 27 9.92 8.76 12.74
N ARG A 28 8.83 8.26 12.17
CA ARG A 28 8.81 7.14 11.24
C ARG A 28 7.92 7.44 10.06
N LEU A 29 8.34 7.02 8.89
CA LEU A 29 7.56 7.05 7.66
C LEU A 29 6.83 5.71 7.49
N LYS A 30 5.49 5.73 7.52
CA LYS A 30 4.66 4.54 7.30
C LYS A 30 4.12 4.52 5.88
N ILE A 31 4.47 3.49 5.12
CA ILE A 31 4.02 3.27 3.74
C ILE A 31 3.21 1.98 3.69
N ALA A 32 2.08 2.02 3.00
CA ALA A 32 1.18 0.87 2.88
C ALA A 32 0.78 0.59 1.43
N THR A 33 0.37 -0.65 1.17
CA THR A 33 -0.33 -1.06 -0.05
C THR A 33 -1.62 -1.78 0.31
N PHE A 34 -2.68 -1.56 -0.49
CA PHE A 34 -3.98 -2.19 -0.28
C PHE A 34 -4.75 -2.34 -1.59
N ASN A 35 -4.93 -3.57 -2.06
CA ASN A 35 -5.91 -3.86 -3.10
C ASN A 35 -7.31 -3.74 -2.48
N VAL A 36 -8.04 -2.68 -2.85
CA VAL A 36 -9.34 -2.34 -2.24
C VAL A 36 -10.52 -3.04 -2.90
N ASN A 37 -10.29 -3.74 -4.03
CA ASN A 37 -11.32 -4.44 -4.80
C ASN A 37 -12.60 -3.61 -5.02
N GLY A 38 -12.42 -2.36 -5.49
CA GLY A 38 -13.49 -1.40 -5.78
C GLY A 38 -13.66 -0.32 -4.69
N VAL A 39 -13.03 0.84 -4.91
CA VAL A 39 -12.93 1.92 -3.93
C VAL A 39 -14.30 2.48 -3.52
N ASN A 40 -15.22 2.69 -4.46
CA ASN A 40 -16.53 3.30 -4.15
C ASN A 40 -17.41 2.38 -3.29
N GLY A 41 -17.41 1.08 -3.57
CA GLY A 41 -18.18 0.11 -2.79
C GLY A 41 -17.62 -0.16 -1.40
N ARG A 42 -16.35 0.14 -1.17
CA ARG A 42 -15.63 -0.07 0.09
C ARG A 42 -15.09 1.22 0.70
N LEU A 43 -15.56 2.38 0.23
CA LEU A 43 -15.11 3.67 0.72
C LEU A 43 -15.22 3.82 2.24
N PRO A 44 -16.32 3.45 2.91
CA PRO A 44 -16.38 3.52 4.37
C PRO A 44 -15.28 2.70 5.05
N ARG A 45 -14.97 1.49 4.55
CA ARG A 45 -13.91 0.63 5.09
C ARG A 45 -12.51 1.22 4.86
N LEU A 46 -12.29 1.81 3.67
CA LEU A 46 -11.04 2.49 3.37
C LEU A 46 -10.82 3.69 4.32
N LEU A 47 -11.84 4.53 4.50
CA LEU A 47 -11.73 5.72 5.35
C LEU A 47 -11.50 5.34 6.82
N GLU A 48 -12.19 4.32 7.31
CA GLU A 48 -12.01 3.76 8.65
C GLU A 48 -10.57 3.25 8.86
N TRP A 49 -10.04 2.48 7.91
CA TRP A 49 -8.66 2.01 7.97
C TRP A 49 -7.64 3.15 7.90
N LEU A 50 -7.88 4.16 7.05
CA LEU A 50 -7.00 5.33 6.96
C LEU A 50 -6.95 6.11 8.28
N ASP A 51 -8.06 6.21 9.02
CA ASP A 51 -8.10 6.85 10.33
C ASP A 51 -7.42 6.02 11.42
N GLU A 52 -7.63 4.69 11.42
CA GLU A 52 -7.04 3.75 12.38
C GLU A 52 -5.52 3.58 12.17
N ALA A 53 -5.12 3.19 10.96
CA ALA A 53 -3.73 2.84 10.63
C ALA A 53 -2.84 4.05 10.37
N ARG A 54 -3.44 5.18 9.91
CA ARG A 54 -2.80 6.47 9.63
C ARG A 54 -1.49 6.36 8.82
N PRO A 55 -1.45 5.61 7.70
CA PRO A 55 -0.25 5.57 6.89
C PRO A 55 0.09 6.97 6.37
N ASP A 56 1.38 7.29 6.23
CA ASP A 56 1.80 8.54 5.58
C ASP A 56 1.57 8.47 4.08
N VAL A 57 1.75 7.27 3.50
CA VAL A 57 1.43 6.98 2.09
C VAL A 57 0.70 5.65 1.99
N ALA A 58 -0.39 5.59 1.21
CA ALA A 58 -1.11 4.36 0.89
C ALA A 58 -1.24 4.19 -0.63
N CYS A 59 -0.74 3.08 -1.16
CA CYS A 59 -0.89 2.67 -2.55
C CYS A 59 -2.12 1.77 -2.68
N LEU A 60 -3.06 2.13 -3.55
CA LEU A 60 -4.29 1.36 -3.75
C LEU A 60 -4.28 0.68 -5.12
N GLN A 61 -4.78 -0.54 -5.18
CA GLN A 61 -5.01 -1.29 -6.41
C GLN A 61 -6.48 -1.65 -6.55
N GLU A 62 -6.90 -1.96 -7.75
CA GLU A 62 -8.28 -2.29 -8.10
C GLU A 62 -9.28 -1.22 -7.62
N ILE A 63 -8.99 0.06 -7.85
CA ILE A 63 -9.95 1.11 -7.50
C ILE A 63 -11.25 1.01 -8.30
N LYS A 64 -11.23 0.35 -9.47
CA LYS A 64 -12.40 -0.02 -10.32
C LYS A 64 -13.34 1.16 -10.60
N THR A 65 -12.78 2.35 -10.74
CA THR A 65 -13.53 3.58 -11.02
C THR A 65 -12.77 4.42 -12.04
N GLY A 66 -13.49 5.15 -12.88
CA GLY A 66 -12.86 6.12 -13.79
C GLY A 66 -12.40 7.37 -13.05
N ASP A 67 -11.53 8.16 -13.68
CA ASP A 67 -10.95 9.36 -13.04
C ASP A 67 -12.03 10.34 -12.52
N ALA A 68 -13.10 10.56 -13.26
CA ALA A 68 -14.18 11.47 -12.88
C ALA A 68 -15.03 10.97 -11.70
N THR A 69 -14.99 9.69 -11.37
CA THR A 69 -15.82 9.07 -10.31
C THR A 69 -15.02 8.56 -9.13
N PHE A 70 -13.73 8.86 -9.09
CA PHE A 70 -12.88 8.59 -7.95
C PHE A 70 -13.30 9.45 -6.75
N PRO A 71 -13.40 8.91 -5.53
CA PRO A 71 -13.97 9.63 -4.37
C PRO A 71 -12.95 10.59 -3.72
N ALA A 72 -12.31 11.45 -4.52
CA ALA A 72 -11.23 12.34 -4.09
C ALA A 72 -11.63 13.24 -2.91
N ALA A 73 -12.84 13.83 -2.95
CA ALA A 73 -13.31 14.73 -1.90
C ALA A 73 -13.45 14.05 -0.53
N ALA A 74 -13.93 12.79 -0.48
CA ALA A 74 -14.03 12.04 0.76
C ALA A 74 -12.65 11.66 1.33
N ILE A 75 -11.70 11.33 0.45
CA ILE A 75 -10.32 11.03 0.81
C ILE A 75 -9.61 12.29 1.32
N GLU A 76 -9.87 13.45 0.68
CA GLU A 76 -9.33 14.73 1.12
C GLU A 76 -9.88 15.13 2.49
N ALA A 77 -11.18 14.94 2.72
CA ALA A 77 -11.80 15.17 4.03
C ALA A 77 -11.20 14.28 5.14
N ALA A 78 -10.68 13.08 4.79
CA ALA A 78 -9.93 12.23 5.70
C ALA A 78 -8.44 12.64 5.89
N GLY A 79 -8.02 13.76 5.30
CA GLY A 79 -6.67 14.32 5.44
C GLY A 79 -5.63 13.79 4.46
N TYR A 80 -6.05 13.15 3.36
CA TYR A 80 -5.15 12.60 2.33
C TYR A 80 -5.32 13.34 1.01
N ARG A 81 -4.21 13.64 0.35
CA ARG A 81 -4.20 14.02 -1.06
C ARG A 81 -3.99 12.80 -1.93
N ALA A 82 -4.70 12.71 -3.05
CA ALA A 82 -4.64 11.55 -3.93
C ALA A 82 -4.10 11.92 -5.32
N VAL A 83 -3.28 11.03 -5.87
CA VAL A 83 -2.98 10.93 -7.30
C VAL A 83 -3.49 9.58 -7.74
N TRP A 84 -4.25 9.51 -8.84
CA TRP A 84 -4.86 8.27 -9.28
C TRP A 84 -4.85 8.13 -10.79
N HIS A 85 -4.84 6.89 -11.26
CA HIS A 85 -5.04 6.47 -12.63
C HIS A 85 -6.23 5.54 -12.67
N GLY A 86 -7.40 6.09 -12.99
CA GLY A 86 -8.69 5.39 -12.94
C GLY A 86 -8.97 4.61 -14.19
N GLN A 87 -9.63 3.47 -14.02
CA GLN A 87 -10.23 2.69 -15.10
C GLN A 87 -11.47 1.97 -14.58
N ARG A 88 -12.56 2.03 -15.33
CA ARG A 88 -13.80 1.34 -14.95
C ARG A 88 -13.65 -0.17 -14.95
N ALA A 89 -14.41 -0.84 -14.10
CA ALA A 89 -14.66 -2.28 -14.01
C ALA A 89 -13.52 -3.14 -13.43
N HIS A 90 -12.27 -3.05 -13.87
CA HIS A 90 -11.28 -4.09 -13.55
C HIS A 90 -9.96 -3.59 -12.98
N HIS A 91 -9.57 -2.36 -13.25
CA HIS A 91 -8.24 -1.86 -12.96
C HIS A 91 -8.29 -0.58 -12.11
N GLY A 92 -7.26 0.20 -12.23
CA GLY A 92 -7.10 1.46 -11.55
C GLY A 92 -6.22 1.36 -10.32
N VAL A 93 -5.30 2.31 -10.21
CA VAL A 93 -4.38 2.45 -9.09
C VAL A 93 -4.42 3.88 -8.56
N ALA A 94 -4.13 4.04 -7.26
CA ALA A 94 -4.04 5.35 -6.65
C ALA A 94 -2.92 5.37 -5.59
N ILE A 95 -2.41 6.58 -5.33
CA ILE A 95 -1.47 6.83 -4.23
C ILE A 95 -2.04 7.98 -3.40
N LEU A 96 -2.24 7.72 -2.12
CA LEU A 96 -2.76 8.66 -1.13
C LEU A 96 -1.60 9.12 -0.24
N ALA A 97 -1.49 10.43 0.00
CA ALA A 97 -0.45 11.02 0.85
C ALA A 97 -1.09 11.84 1.97
N ARG A 98 -0.80 11.52 3.23
CA ARG A 98 -1.37 12.16 4.41
C ARG A 98 -0.67 13.50 4.69
N GLY A 99 -1.42 14.59 4.56
CA GLY A 99 -0.93 15.94 4.86
C GLY A 99 0.29 16.40 4.03
N ALA A 100 0.59 15.72 2.91
CA ALA A 100 1.68 16.03 2.00
C ALA A 100 1.19 16.08 0.55
N ALA A 101 1.90 16.83 -0.31
CA ALA A 101 1.68 16.76 -1.74
C ALA A 101 2.49 15.61 -2.34
N ALA A 102 1.87 14.85 -3.24
CA ALA A 102 2.54 13.88 -4.09
C ALA A 102 2.64 14.45 -5.51
N SER A 103 3.83 14.41 -6.10
CA SER A 103 4.05 14.86 -7.48
C SER A 103 4.01 13.65 -8.40
N GLU A 104 3.07 13.63 -9.35
CA GLU A 104 3.00 12.58 -10.36
C GLU A 104 4.28 12.58 -11.21
N VAL A 105 4.89 11.43 -11.35
CA VAL A 105 6.10 11.21 -12.15
C VAL A 105 5.76 10.41 -13.40
N ARG A 106 4.92 9.40 -13.25
CA ARG A 106 4.58 8.51 -14.36
C ARG A 106 3.20 7.88 -14.14
N ARG A 107 2.42 7.89 -15.22
CA ARG A 107 1.14 7.21 -15.35
C ARG A 107 1.26 6.14 -16.43
N GLY A 108 0.97 4.87 -16.07
CA GLY A 108 1.19 3.71 -16.92
C GLY A 108 2.63 3.18 -16.91
N LEU A 109 2.77 1.88 -17.11
CA LEU A 109 4.07 1.22 -17.18
C LEU A 109 4.73 1.48 -18.56
N PRO A 110 6.00 1.90 -18.62
CA PRO A 110 6.67 2.13 -19.89
C PRO A 110 6.95 0.82 -20.65
N GLY A 111 7.35 0.97 -21.92
CA GLY A 111 7.78 -0.15 -22.79
C GLY A 111 6.72 -0.66 -23.75
N ASP A 112 5.44 -0.25 -23.61
CA ASP A 112 4.38 -0.51 -24.57
C ASP A 112 3.35 0.62 -24.54
N ALA A 113 3.37 1.46 -25.57
CA ALA A 113 2.44 2.60 -25.68
C ALA A 113 1.01 2.18 -26.00
N SER A 114 0.78 0.95 -26.46
CA SER A 114 -0.55 0.42 -26.72
C SER A 114 -1.25 -0.12 -25.46
N ASP A 115 -0.51 -0.35 -24.39
CA ASP A 115 -1.07 -0.79 -23.12
C ASP A 115 -1.72 0.36 -22.36
N VAL A 116 -3.03 0.44 -22.46
CA VAL A 116 -3.85 1.49 -21.82
C VAL A 116 -4.41 1.08 -20.46
N GLN A 117 -4.01 -0.07 -19.91
CA GLN A 117 -4.52 -0.54 -18.64
C GLN A 117 -3.94 0.26 -17.47
N ALA A 118 -4.81 0.76 -16.61
CA ALA A 118 -4.47 1.55 -15.44
C ALA A 118 -3.93 0.66 -14.31
N ARG A 119 -2.68 0.19 -14.43
CA ARG A 119 -2.03 -0.77 -13.52
C ARG A 119 -0.77 -0.24 -12.83
N TYR A 120 -0.32 0.95 -13.22
CA TYR A 120 0.92 1.52 -12.71
C TYR A 120 0.80 3.04 -12.54
N LEU A 121 1.26 3.52 -11.40
CA LEU A 121 1.33 4.95 -11.08
C LEU A 121 2.56 5.21 -10.23
N GLU A 122 3.35 6.24 -10.55
CA GLU A 122 4.59 6.58 -9.86
C GLU A 122 4.57 8.05 -9.44
N VAL A 123 4.90 8.31 -8.18
CA VAL A 123 4.94 9.65 -7.58
C VAL A 123 6.21 9.87 -6.79
N ASP A 124 6.61 11.14 -6.64
CA ASP A 124 7.54 11.60 -5.61
C ASP A 124 6.76 12.16 -4.44
N VAL A 125 6.98 11.62 -3.23
CA VAL A 125 6.30 12.05 -2.01
C VAL A 125 7.21 11.83 -0.80
N LEU A 126 7.27 12.81 0.11
CA LEU A 126 8.05 12.74 1.36
C LEU A 126 9.53 12.31 1.15
N GLY A 127 10.12 12.69 0.02
CA GLY A 127 11.52 12.38 -0.34
C GLY A 127 11.74 10.96 -0.85
N VAL A 128 10.67 10.19 -1.09
CA VAL A 128 10.72 8.81 -1.60
C VAL A 128 9.99 8.74 -2.95
N ARG A 129 10.53 8.00 -3.93
CA ARG A 129 9.85 7.58 -5.13
C ARG A 129 8.97 6.38 -4.79
N ILE A 130 7.67 6.45 -5.08
CA ILE A 130 6.73 5.37 -4.77
C ILE A 130 5.95 5.01 -6.02
N ALA A 131 5.93 3.72 -6.36
CA ALA A 131 5.11 3.18 -7.43
C ALA A 131 4.01 2.28 -6.86
N SER A 132 2.74 2.55 -7.26
CA SER A 132 1.63 1.63 -7.05
C SER A 132 1.54 0.67 -8.22
N VAL A 133 1.70 -0.62 -7.95
CA VAL A 133 1.78 -1.71 -8.93
C VAL A 133 0.56 -2.61 -8.82
N TYR A 134 -0.12 -2.86 -9.94
CA TYR A 134 -1.17 -3.86 -10.05
C TYR A 134 -0.85 -4.81 -11.21
N LEU A 135 -0.05 -5.84 -10.94
CA LEU A 135 0.38 -6.82 -11.93
C LEU A 135 -0.81 -7.64 -12.43
N PRO A 136 -0.92 -7.93 -13.74
CA PRO A 136 -2.02 -8.75 -14.27
C PRO A 136 -2.14 -10.10 -13.57
N ASN A 137 -3.37 -10.55 -13.31
CA ASN A 137 -3.62 -11.85 -12.69
C ASN A 137 -3.14 -13.02 -13.59
N GLY A 138 -3.47 -12.98 -14.87
CA GLY A 138 -2.99 -13.95 -15.87
C GLY A 138 -3.88 -15.18 -16.07
N ASN A 139 -4.95 -15.36 -15.29
CA ASN A 139 -5.88 -16.49 -15.50
C ASN A 139 -6.93 -16.20 -16.60
N PRO A 140 -7.41 -17.21 -17.34
CA PRO A 140 -6.92 -18.60 -17.32
C PRO A 140 -5.56 -18.74 -18.01
N GLN A 141 -4.79 -19.73 -17.56
CA GLN A 141 -3.51 -20.09 -18.17
C GLN A 141 -3.54 -21.58 -18.59
N PRO A 142 -2.78 -21.97 -19.66
CA PRO A 142 -2.07 -21.08 -20.60
C PRO A 142 -3.04 -20.25 -21.45
N GLY A 143 -2.56 -19.15 -22.02
CA GLY A 143 -3.34 -18.35 -22.97
C GLY A 143 -3.03 -16.86 -22.94
N PRO A 144 -3.72 -16.05 -23.76
CA PRO A 144 -3.35 -14.64 -23.99
C PRO A 144 -3.27 -13.78 -22.73
N LYS A 145 -4.05 -14.08 -21.69
CA LYS A 145 -3.98 -13.36 -20.41
C LYS A 145 -2.70 -13.66 -19.65
N PHE A 146 -2.25 -14.91 -19.73
CA PHE A 146 -0.98 -15.30 -19.12
C PHE A 146 0.21 -14.72 -19.88
N ASP A 147 0.17 -14.77 -21.23
CA ASP A 147 1.19 -14.16 -22.07
C ASP A 147 1.31 -12.65 -21.80
N TYR A 148 0.17 -11.95 -21.70
CA TYR A 148 0.13 -10.53 -21.34
C TYR A 148 0.73 -10.29 -19.94
N LYS A 149 0.41 -11.14 -18.95
CA LYS A 149 1.00 -11.05 -17.61
C LYS A 149 2.51 -11.15 -17.65
N LEU A 150 3.06 -12.14 -18.35
CA LEU A 150 4.51 -12.35 -18.44
C LEU A 150 5.18 -11.18 -19.16
N ALA A 151 4.64 -10.73 -20.27
CA ALA A 151 5.16 -9.55 -21.01
C ALA A 151 5.09 -8.27 -20.17
N TRP A 152 4.02 -8.08 -19.40
CA TRP A 152 3.87 -6.93 -18.49
C TRP A 152 4.93 -6.99 -17.37
N PHE A 153 5.17 -8.18 -16.81
CA PHE A 153 6.16 -8.36 -15.75
C PHE A 153 7.58 -8.12 -16.26
N GLU A 154 7.92 -8.54 -17.49
CA GLU A 154 9.21 -8.21 -18.13
C GLU A 154 9.40 -6.70 -18.26
N ARG A 155 8.37 -5.95 -18.64
CA ARG A 155 8.43 -4.48 -18.68
C ARG A 155 8.62 -3.88 -17.30
N LEU A 156 7.96 -4.44 -16.27
CA LEU A 156 8.16 -3.99 -14.90
C LEU A 156 9.61 -4.21 -14.46
N ILE A 157 10.20 -5.37 -14.74
CA ILE A 157 11.60 -5.68 -14.43
C ILE A 157 12.53 -4.69 -15.13
N ALA A 158 12.31 -4.41 -16.43
CA ALA A 158 13.12 -3.45 -17.18
C ALA A 158 13.02 -2.03 -16.59
N HIS A 159 11.82 -1.59 -16.22
CA HIS A 159 11.63 -0.27 -15.60
C HIS A 159 12.21 -0.22 -14.17
N ALA A 160 12.02 -1.26 -13.38
CA ALA A 160 12.58 -1.37 -12.03
C ALA A 160 14.11 -1.29 -12.02
N ALA A 161 14.78 -1.83 -13.05
CA ALA A 161 16.22 -1.67 -13.22
C ALA A 161 16.62 -0.20 -13.39
N THR A 162 15.84 0.60 -14.15
CA THR A 162 16.11 2.05 -14.28
C THR A 162 15.89 2.81 -12.98
N LEU A 163 14.89 2.43 -12.19
CA LEU A 163 14.64 3.00 -10.87
C LEU A 163 15.79 2.67 -9.91
N MET A 164 16.26 1.44 -9.91
CA MET A 164 17.40 1.00 -9.08
C MET A 164 18.69 1.76 -9.48
N ALA A 165 18.96 1.90 -10.78
CA ALA A 165 20.12 2.63 -11.30
C ALA A 165 20.10 4.14 -10.96
N SER A 166 18.91 4.70 -10.68
CA SER A 166 18.78 6.11 -10.25
C SER A 166 19.33 6.39 -8.86
N ALA A 167 19.62 5.35 -8.08
CA ALA A 167 20.08 5.40 -6.68
C ALA A 167 19.18 6.22 -5.74
N ARG A 168 17.91 6.43 -6.12
CA ARG A 168 16.91 7.13 -5.30
C ARG A 168 16.25 6.15 -4.33
N ASP A 169 15.87 6.64 -3.16
CA ASP A 169 14.98 5.91 -2.27
C ASP A 169 13.67 5.60 -3.01
N THR A 170 13.43 4.33 -3.24
CA THR A 170 12.29 3.90 -4.06
C THR A 170 11.56 2.73 -3.41
N VAL A 171 10.22 2.74 -3.50
CA VAL A 171 9.33 1.65 -3.09
C VAL A 171 8.45 1.25 -4.26
N LEU A 172 8.45 -0.04 -4.60
CA LEU A 172 7.43 -0.67 -5.45
C LEU A 172 6.41 -1.34 -4.53
N ALA A 173 5.21 -0.79 -4.47
CA ALA A 173 4.15 -1.22 -3.56
C ALA A 173 2.95 -1.72 -4.35
N GLY A 174 2.41 -2.89 -4.05
CA GLY A 174 1.22 -3.31 -4.77
C GLY A 174 0.86 -4.77 -4.66
N ASP A 175 -0.16 -5.13 -5.44
CA ASP A 175 -0.56 -6.49 -5.74
C ASP A 175 0.21 -6.98 -6.98
N PHE A 176 1.16 -7.87 -6.74
CA PHE A 176 2.00 -8.43 -7.80
C PHE A 176 1.42 -9.68 -8.43
N ASN A 177 0.26 -10.15 -7.94
CA ASN A 177 -0.37 -11.36 -8.45
C ASN A 177 0.63 -12.52 -8.65
N VAL A 178 1.57 -12.68 -7.74
CA VAL A 178 2.55 -13.78 -7.70
C VAL A 178 2.64 -14.35 -6.28
N VAL A 179 2.76 -15.66 -6.20
CA VAL A 179 3.09 -16.38 -4.96
C VAL A 179 4.53 -16.88 -5.10
N PRO A 180 5.51 -16.22 -4.47
CA PRO A 180 6.93 -16.49 -4.74
C PRO A 180 7.37 -17.91 -4.43
N THR A 181 6.90 -18.47 -3.32
CA THR A 181 7.28 -19.80 -2.84
C THR A 181 6.09 -20.56 -2.27
N ASP A 182 6.26 -21.84 -2.00
CA ASP A 182 5.21 -22.65 -1.35
C ASP A 182 4.98 -22.27 0.13
N ALA A 183 5.88 -21.50 0.74
CA ALA A 183 5.65 -20.91 2.06
C ALA A 183 4.68 -19.71 2.02
N ASP A 184 4.48 -19.12 0.84
CA ASP A 184 3.63 -17.96 0.60
C ASP A 184 2.19 -18.32 0.23
N ILE A 185 1.84 -19.60 0.31
CA ILE A 185 0.48 -20.12 0.05
C ILE A 185 0.15 -21.23 1.02
N TYR A 186 -1.12 -21.30 1.42
CA TYR A 186 -1.59 -22.34 2.33
C TYR A 186 -1.41 -23.76 1.78
N ASN A 187 -1.75 -23.97 0.48
CA ASN A 187 -1.60 -25.27 -0.20
C ASN A 187 -1.34 -25.07 -1.70
N ALA A 188 -0.07 -25.10 -2.10
CA ALA A 188 0.34 -24.88 -3.49
C ALA A 188 -0.23 -25.92 -4.46
N TRP A 189 -0.42 -27.19 -4.01
CA TRP A 189 -0.92 -28.25 -4.88
C TRP A 189 -2.35 -28.02 -5.37
N LEU A 190 -3.22 -27.46 -4.52
CA LEU A 190 -4.60 -27.13 -4.91
C LEU A 190 -4.65 -26.04 -5.98
N TRP A 191 -3.66 -25.18 -6.01
CA TRP A 191 -3.58 -24.02 -6.90
C TRP A 191 -2.55 -24.18 -8.03
N ARG A 192 -1.99 -25.39 -8.22
CA ARG A 192 -0.91 -25.67 -9.19
C ARG A 192 -1.20 -25.24 -10.63
N PHE A 193 -2.45 -25.01 -10.99
CA PHE A 193 -2.88 -24.53 -12.31
C PHE A 193 -3.23 -23.03 -12.32
N ASP A 194 -3.06 -22.33 -11.22
CA ASP A 194 -3.29 -20.89 -11.17
C ASP A 194 -2.06 -20.12 -11.66
N ALA A 195 -2.29 -19.03 -12.39
CA ALA A 195 -1.23 -18.20 -12.96
C ALA A 195 -0.27 -17.60 -11.90
N VAL A 196 -0.75 -17.40 -10.67
CA VAL A 196 0.04 -16.79 -9.59
C VAL A 196 1.15 -17.70 -9.04
N VAL A 197 1.04 -19.02 -9.25
CA VAL A 197 2.02 -20.01 -8.78
C VAL A 197 2.86 -20.62 -9.90
N GLN A 198 2.62 -20.24 -11.16
CA GLN A 198 3.36 -20.82 -12.28
C GLN A 198 4.86 -20.54 -12.17
N PRO A 199 5.71 -21.51 -12.59
CA PRO A 199 7.17 -21.37 -12.53
C PRO A 199 7.66 -20.10 -13.24
N GLU A 200 7.08 -19.74 -14.39
CA GLU A 200 7.42 -18.55 -15.16
C GLU A 200 7.16 -17.27 -14.36
N THR A 201 5.99 -17.20 -13.70
CA THR A 201 5.64 -16.04 -12.85
C THR A 201 6.61 -15.91 -11.66
N ARG A 202 6.94 -17.04 -11.01
CA ARG A 202 7.89 -17.09 -9.90
C ARG A 202 9.30 -16.71 -10.33
N ALA A 203 9.74 -17.18 -11.50
CA ALA A 203 11.05 -16.83 -12.06
C ALA A 203 11.20 -15.35 -12.34
N LEU A 204 10.15 -14.70 -12.86
CA LEU A 204 10.15 -13.25 -13.08
C LEU A 204 10.23 -12.47 -11.76
N TYR A 205 9.52 -12.91 -10.72
CA TYR A 205 9.65 -12.28 -9.41
C TYR A 205 11.06 -12.43 -8.82
N ALA A 206 11.66 -13.61 -8.94
CA ALA A 206 13.04 -13.84 -8.50
C ALA A 206 14.02 -12.89 -9.24
N ARG A 207 13.90 -12.77 -10.58
CA ARG A 207 14.71 -11.84 -11.40
C ARG A 207 14.51 -10.38 -10.98
N LEU A 208 13.30 -9.97 -10.58
CA LEU A 208 13.08 -8.63 -10.04
C LEU A 208 13.89 -8.43 -8.75
N LEU A 209 13.88 -9.38 -7.84
CA LEU A 209 14.65 -9.31 -6.58
C LEU A 209 16.16 -9.36 -6.81
N GLU A 210 16.63 -10.10 -7.81
CA GLU A 210 18.06 -10.16 -8.20
C GLU A 210 18.66 -8.80 -8.60
N GLN A 211 17.83 -7.81 -8.94
CA GLN A 211 18.25 -6.43 -9.16
C GLN A 211 18.66 -5.70 -7.87
N GLY A 212 18.40 -6.30 -6.69
CA GLY A 212 18.69 -5.71 -5.39
C GLY A 212 17.46 -5.18 -4.66
N TRP A 213 16.24 -5.37 -5.19
CA TRP A 213 15.00 -5.06 -4.45
C TRP A 213 14.84 -5.98 -3.24
N ILE A 214 14.47 -5.41 -2.10
CA ILE A 214 14.26 -6.13 -0.86
C ILE A 214 12.75 -6.18 -0.55
N ASP A 215 12.20 -7.38 -0.44
CA ASP A 215 10.85 -7.62 0.08
C ASP A 215 10.83 -7.31 1.58
N ALA A 216 10.23 -6.17 1.96
CA ALA A 216 10.26 -5.67 3.32
C ALA A 216 9.66 -6.67 4.33
N THR A 217 8.54 -7.31 3.98
CA THR A 217 7.90 -8.29 4.85
C THR A 217 8.79 -9.52 5.03
N ARG A 218 9.32 -10.09 3.95
CA ARG A 218 10.15 -11.29 4.03
C ARG A 218 11.51 -11.02 4.67
N HIS A 219 12.04 -9.80 4.51
CA HIS A 219 13.28 -9.39 5.17
C HIS A 219 13.17 -9.40 6.69
N LEU A 220 12.07 -8.90 7.24
CA LEU A 220 11.83 -8.85 8.69
C LEU A 220 11.25 -10.15 9.25
N HIS A 221 10.54 -10.93 8.43
CA HIS A 221 9.87 -12.18 8.80
C HIS A 221 10.31 -13.35 7.89
N PRO A 222 11.59 -13.77 7.94
CA PRO A 222 12.18 -14.69 6.96
C PRO A 222 11.56 -16.09 6.96
N ARG A 223 10.92 -16.51 8.05
CA ARG A 223 10.39 -17.87 8.23
C ARG A 223 8.89 -17.95 8.48
N GLU A 224 8.22 -16.82 8.68
CA GLU A 224 6.82 -16.78 9.03
C GLU A 224 5.93 -17.04 7.82
N ARG A 225 4.83 -17.76 8.03
CA ARG A 225 3.76 -17.88 7.05
C ARG A 225 2.84 -16.67 7.19
N ILE A 226 2.94 -15.75 6.24
CA ILE A 226 2.18 -14.52 6.19
C ILE A 226 1.34 -14.53 4.92
N TYR A 227 0.06 -14.18 5.02
CA TYR A 227 -0.85 -14.09 3.90
C TYR A 227 -1.47 -12.70 3.82
N THR A 228 -1.77 -12.26 2.60
CA THR A 228 -2.34 -10.94 2.32
C THR A 228 -3.68 -11.02 1.58
N PHE A 229 -4.01 -12.19 1.02
CA PHE A 229 -5.20 -12.45 0.23
C PHE A 229 -5.89 -13.77 0.64
N TRP A 230 -7.23 -13.78 0.63
CA TRP A 230 -8.06 -14.96 0.89
C TRP A 230 -9.27 -14.95 -0.03
N VAL A 231 -9.41 -15.96 -0.86
CA VAL A 231 -10.41 -16.07 -1.93
C VAL A 231 -11.87 -15.88 -1.45
N ASN A 232 -12.15 -16.16 -0.21
CA ASN A 232 -13.46 -15.96 0.42
C ASN A 232 -13.36 -15.96 1.95
N GLU A 233 -14.47 -15.68 2.63
CA GLU A 233 -14.55 -15.65 4.10
C GLU A 233 -14.21 -17.01 4.76
N GLY A 234 -14.63 -18.12 4.15
CA GLY A 234 -14.30 -19.45 4.65
C GLY A 234 -12.80 -19.77 4.60
N ALA A 235 -12.11 -19.29 3.55
CA ALA A 235 -10.66 -19.38 3.46
C ALA A 235 -9.98 -18.49 4.52
N PHE A 236 -10.50 -17.28 4.74
CA PHE A 236 -9.98 -16.39 5.76
C PHE A 236 -10.12 -16.99 7.17
N ARG A 237 -11.29 -17.52 7.53
CA ARG A 237 -11.50 -18.18 8.84
C ARG A 237 -10.55 -19.35 9.13
N ARG A 238 -10.09 -20.06 8.09
CA ARG A 238 -9.10 -21.15 8.20
C ARG A 238 -7.66 -20.68 8.00
N ASN A 239 -7.47 -19.39 7.80
CA ASN A 239 -6.19 -18.79 7.40
C ASN A 239 -5.55 -19.49 6.17
N ALA A 240 -6.39 -19.89 5.20
CA ALA A 240 -5.98 -20.53 3.95
C ALA A 240 -5.79 -19.45 2.87
N GLY A 241 -4.71 -18.69 2.98
CA GLY A 241 -4.43 -17.51 2.17
C GLY A 241 -3.21 -17.64 1.25
N PHE A 242 -2.92 -16.53 0.57
CA PHE A 242 -1.78 -16.29 -0.29
C PHE A 242 -1.10 -14.99 0.14
N ARG A 243 0.21 -14.89 -0.07
CA ARG A 243 0.95 -13.64 0.00
C ARG A 243 1.28 -13.18 -1.41
N MET A 244 0.62 -12.11 -1.87
CA MET A 244 0.78 -11.57 -3.23
C MET A 244 0.84 -10.04 -3.27
N ASP A 245 0.69 -9.39 -2.12
CA ASP A 245 0.88 -7.96 -1.96
C ASP A 245 2.24 -7.69 -1.32
N PHE A 246 3.03 -6.82 -1.93
CA PHE A 246 4.43 -6.58 -1.54
C PHE A 246 4.75 -5.09 -1.43
N LEU A 247 5.73 -4.81 -0.58
CA LEU A 247 6.45 -3.55 -0.48
C LEU A 247 7.93 -3.87 -0.75
N LEU A 248 8.36 -3.71 -2.01
CA LEU A 248 9.75 -3.91 -2.41
C LEU A 248 10.48 -2.58 -2.27
N VAL A 249 11.55 -2.56 -1.49
CA VAL A 249 12.29 -1.34 -1.17
C VAL A 249 13.69 -1.37 -1.76
N SER A 250 14.23 -0.19 -2.12
CA SER A 250 15.64 -0.04 -2.49
C SER A 250 16.55 -0.34 -1.29
N PRO A 251 17.83 -0.74 -1.51
CA PRO A 251 18.75 -1.10 -0.43
C PRO A 251 18.93 0.00 0.64
N THR A 252 18.93 1.27 0.23
CA THR A 252 19.03 2.42 1.13
C THR A 252 17.84 2.53 2.08
N LEU A 253 16.64 2.16 1.64
CA LEU A 253 15.45 2.09 2.49
C LEU A 253 15.43 0.84 3.36
N ALA A 254 15.93 -0.29 2.85
CA ALA A 254 15.99 -1.54 3.62
C ALA A 254 16.80 -1.37 4.92
N ALA A 255 17.88 -0.61 4.90
CA ALA A 255 18.67 -0.29 6.09
C ALA A 255 17.91 0.52 7.16
N ARG A 256 16.75 1.09 6.80
CA ARG A 256 15.89 1.90 7.67
C ARG A 256 14.59 1.18 8.07
N LEU A 257 14.40 -0.07 7.64
CA LEU A 257 13.22 -0.86 7.96
C LEU A 257 13.16 -1.17 9.45
N VAL A 258 12.04 -0.83 10.08
CA VAL A 258 11.78 -1.10 11.51
C VAL A 258 10.69 -2.15 11.68
N ARG A 259 9.63 -2.08 10.85
CA ARG A 259 8.48 -2.98 10.91
C ARG A 259 7.91 -3.20 9.51
N ALA A 260 7.33 -4.37 9.29
CA ALA A 260 6.50 -4.68 8.14
C ALA A 260 5.42 -5.68 8.58
N GLU A 261 4.14 -5.36 8.36
CA GLU A 261 3.01 -6.10 8.93
C GLU A 261 1.84 -6.15 7.97
N VAL A 262 0.89 -7.03 8.25
CA VAL A 262 -0.38 -7.17 7.54
C VAL A 262 -1.55 -6.88 8.48
N ASP A 263 -2.42 -5.93 8.12
CA ASP A 263 -3.62 -5.59 8.90
C ASP A 263 -4.76 -6.58 8.62
N THR A 264 -4.59 -7.81 9.06
CA THR A 264 -5.56 -8.90 8.83
C THR A 264 -6.94 -8.62 9.43
N VAL A 265 -7.02 -7.75 10.44
CA VAL A 265 -8.29 -7.30 11.05
C VAL A 265 -9.22 -6.71 10.00
N GLN A 266 -8.69 -5.99 9.01
CA GLN A 266 -9.49 -5.36 7.95
C GLN A 266 -10.20 -6.41 7.08
N ARG A 267 -9.59 -7.59 6.88
CA ARG A 267 -10.19 -8.70 6.14
C ARG A 267 -11.38 -9.35 6.88
N GLY A 268 -11.43 -9.22 8.21
CA GLY A 268 -12.52 -9.70 9.06
C GLY A 268 -13.69 -8.73 9.23
N ARG A 269 -13.61 -7.50 8.69
CA ARG A 269 -14.69 -6.49 8.77
C ARG A 269 -15.87 -6.83 7.87
N GLU A 270 -16.97 -6.09 8.02
CA GLU A 270 -18.13 -6.19 7.13
C GLU A 270 -17.80 -5.68 5.72
N ARG A 271 -18.21 -6.44 4.68
CA ARG A 271 -17.97 -6.13 3.25
C ARG A 271 -16.50 -5.80 2.94
N PRO A 272 -15.55 -6.63 3.38
CA PRO A 272 -14.13 -6.34 3.24
C PRO A 272 -13.66 -6.49 1.79
N SER A 273 -12.43 -6.05 1.52
CA SER A 273 -11.67 -6.57 0.38
C SER A 273 -11.30 -8.03 0.63
N ASP A 274 -11.03 -8.79 -0.41
CA ASP A 274 -10.42 -10.12 -0.34
C ASP A 274 -8.91 -10.07 0.00
N HIS A 275 -8.31 -8.87 -0.08
CA HIS A 275 -6.97 -8.55 0.42
C HIS A 275 -7.01 -7.87 1.79
N ALA A 276 -5.89 -7.93 2.52
CA ALA A 276 -5.62 -7.12 3.69
C ALA A 276 -4.51 -6.09 3.38
N PRO A 277 -4.55 -4.89 4.00
CA PRO A 277 -3.48 -3.92 3.86
C PRO A 277 -2.13 -4.48 4.36
N VAL A 278 -1.07 -4.21 3.61
CA VAL A 278 0.32 -4.48 4.01
C VAL A 278 1.03 -3.15 4.20
N TRP A 279 1.81 -3.01 5.26
CA TRP A 279 2.52 -1.77 5.52
C TRP A 279 3.92 -2.01 6.08
N LEU A 280 4.77 -1.00 5.91
CA LEU A 280 6.09 -0.92 6.51
C LEU A 280 6.28 0.41 7.26
N GLU A 281 7.20 0.43 8.20
CA GLU A 281 7.71 1.64 8.84
C GLU A 281 9.21 1.77 8.61
N LEU A 282 9.63 2.98 8.24
CA LEU A 282 11.03 3.36 8.06
C LEU A 282 11.43 4.36 9.15
N GLU A 283 12.65 4.28 9.66
CA GLU A 283 13.24 5.37 10.46
C GLU A 283 13.36 6.64 9.62
N ASP A 284 13.13 7.80 10.27
CA ASP A 284 13.30 9.09 9.61
C ASP A 284 14.79 9.40 9.37
N ARG A 285 15.13 10.08 8.27
CA ARG A 285 16.52 10.44 7.91
C ARG A 285 17.17 11.45 8.87
N HIS A 286 16.41 12.08 9.78
CA HIS A 286 16.84 13.25 10.53
C HIS A 286 17.16 13.01 12.01
N ARG A 287 17.68 11.84 12.40
CA ARG A 287 18.32 11.70 13.70
C ARG A 287 19.83 11.56 13.52
N PRO A 288 20.65 12.58 13.86
CA PRO A 288 22.04 12.32 14.19
C PRO A 288 22.03 11.37 15.40
N SER A 289 22.76 10.26 15.26
CA SER A 289 23.07 9.37 16.39
C SER A 289 23.71 10.22 17.48
N GLY A 290 22.99 10.44 18.58
CA GLY A 290 23.52 11.10 19.77
C GLY A 290 24.40 10.15 20.55
#